data_5d3386814157c3c76a65646543c0b1bd
#
_entry.id   5d3386814157c3c76a65646543c0b1bd
#
_cell.length_a   1.000
_cell.length_b   1.000
_cell.length_c   1.000
_cell.angle_alpha   90.00
_cell.angle_beta   90.00
_cell.angle_gamma   90.00
#
_symmetry.space_group_name_H-M   'P 1'
#
loop_
_entity.id
_entity.type
_entity.pdbx_description
1 polymer ?
#
loop_
_entity_poly.entity_id
_entity_poly.type
_entity_poly.pdbx_seq_one_letter_code
_entity_poly.pdbx_strand_id
1 'polypeptide(L)'
;LNRLGASEPASLHRVWVLILAFMAFVLGLGYGSYVLWHNAPSLLLRPAPSAELPPLRGRLEASDGTPLAVSSKDQARLYPLGLSGSQLIGFGERSTGRGLSGLERDLEKLLSQGQSLRLTIDPVVQSIAEQALWRGLQATRADWGAAVVMETRTGRLLAVANGPQFDPAAPRRSPETDLSWRNHAFTYALEPGSTIKALTAAVLLEENVARLDTRVEAPMSRRIAGWTISDVIKHDQNLTLSEVLKYSSNVGITTLAERIPPQTLYSYFQRMRLWDQQVLPPLSHYPRINMQVANPQVRPVSRWGPAEYANATFGQGFLITPLHLTAAFNTLANDGLYRQPILFEGNASATEQVFRAQVARDIRRTLSDNLTQNARLAGYSLSGKTGTAQVVVDGRYSRSVFTALFAGFVPGDEPRVTVVVAVFHPKGPRFHGAQVAAPIYRDIAARLFALWGIPPSLDSSPTRGRLDSR
;
A
#
# COMPACT_ATOMS: atom_id res chain seq x y z
N LEU A 1 -21.26 -58.18 -92.97
CA LEU A 1 -22.24 -58.80 -92.10
C LEU A 1 -22.29 -58.15 -90.74
N ASN A 2 -23.38 -57.39 -90.60
CA ASN A 2 -24.15 -57.10 -89.40
C ASN A 2 -23.53 -57.12 -88.02
N ARG A 3 -23.57 -55.98 -87.30
CA ARG A 3 -24.52 -55.79 -86.19
C ARG A 3 -24.53 -54.33 -85.76
N LEU A 4 -25.67 -53.68 -85.98
CA LEU A 4 -26.10 -52.46 -85.29
C LEU A 4 -26.44 -52.81 -83.83
N GLY A 5 -25.73 -52.30 -82.88
CA GLY A 5 -26.03 -52.41 -81.48
C GLY A 5 -26.87 -51.24 -81.04
N ALA A 6 -28.04 -51.53 -80.47
CA ALA A 6 -29.08 -50.60 -79.97
C ALA A 6 -28.48 -49.72 -78.90
N SER A 7 -28.66 -48.38 -78.99
CA SER A 7 -28.36 -47.42 -78.00
C SER A 7 -29.40 -47.49 -76.86
N GLU A 8 -28.87 -47.62 -75.63
CA GLU A 8 -29.66 -47.79 -74.41
C GLU A 8 -30.55 -46.59 -74.03
N PRO A 9 -31.69 -46.80 -73.38
CA PRO A 9 -32.58 -45.75 -72.89
C PRO A 9 -32.10 -45.02 -71.63
N ALA A 10 -30.90 -45.32 -71.17
CA ALA A 10 -30.29 -44.75 -69.96
C ALA A 10 -29.93 -43.23 -70.07
N SER A 11 -29.80 -42.69 -71.24
CA SER A 11 -29.43 -41.30 -71.46
C SER A 11 -30.60 -40.32 -71.23
N LEU A 12 -31.86 -40.72 -71.60
CA LEU A 12 -33.01 -39.88 -71.38
C LEU A 12 -33.33 -39.69 -69.85
N HIS A 13 -33.23 -40.75 -69.12
CA HIS A 13 -33.48 -40.67 -67.66
C HIS A 13 -32.50 -39.72 -66.90
N ARG A 14 -31.25 -39.75 -67.27
CA ARG A 14 -30.27 -38.82 -66.71
C ARG A 14 -30.48 -37.37 -67.10
N VAL A 15 -30.98 -37.12 -68.34
CA VAL A 15 -31.35 -35.77 -68.80
C VAL A 15 -32.54 -35.24 -67.99
N TRP A 16 -33.60 -36.06 -67.78
CA TRP A 16 -34.72 -35.68 -66.95
C TRP A 16 -34.37 -35.42 -65.51
N VAL A 17 -33.48 -36.17 -64.90
CA VAL A 17 -33.00 -35.93 -63.52
C VAL A 17 -32.24 -34.60 -63.43
N LEU A 18 -31.40 -34.27 -64.40
CA LEU A 18 -30.70 -32.99 -64.45
C LEU A 18 -31.69 -31.81 -64.69
N ILE A 19 -32.69 -31.97 -65.54
CA ILE A 19 -33.73 -30.93 -65.72
C ILE A 19 -34.54 -30.72 -64.46
N LEU A 20 -34.94 -31.78 -63.75
CA LEU A 20 -35.68 -31.66 -62.49
C LEU A 20 -34.80 -31.02 -61.36
N ALA A 21 -33.54 -31.38 -61.29
CA ALA A 21 -32.60 -30.80 -60.37
C ALA A 21 -32.37 -29.30 -60.66
N PHE A 22 -32.27 -28.94 -61.96
CA PHE A 22 -32.12 -27.54 -62.35
C PHE A 22 -33.37 -26.74 -62.04
N MET A 23 -34.61 -27.31 -62.34
CA MET A 23 -35.87 -26.66 -61.96
C MET A 23 -36.02 -26.48 -60.45
N ALA A 24 -35.65 -27.48 -59.66
CA ALA A 24 -35.69 -27.37 -58.19
C ALA A 24 -34.73 -26.25 -57.68
N PHE A 25 -33.53 -26.15 -58.30
CA PHE A 25 -32.59 -25.10 -58.00
C PHE A 25 -33.10 -23.71 -58.35
N VAL A 26 -33.70 -23.55 -59.55
CA VAL A 26 -34.28 -22.24 -59.94
C VAL A 26 -35.50 -21.88 -59.09
N LEU A 27 -36.36 -22.84 -58.72
CA LEU A 27 -37.47 -22.62 -57.79
C LEU A 27 -37.00 -22.25 -56.41
N GLY A 28 -35.88 -22.88 -55.92
CA GLY A 28 -35.23 -22.57 -54.67
C GLY A 28 -34.65 -21.14 -54.64
N LEU A 29 -34.01 -20.72 -55.73
CA LEU A 29 -33.53 -19.35 -55.89
C LEU A 29 -34.67 -18.33 -55.96
N GLY A 30 -35.74 -18.67 -56.71
CA GLY A 30 -36.92 -17.82 -56.78
C GLY A 30 -37.64 -17.65 -55.46
N TYR A 31 -37.77 -18.73 -54.69
CA TYR A 31 -38.36 -18.70 -53.36
C TYR A 31 -37.46 -17.95 -52.39
N GLY A 32 -36.17 -18.18 -52.42
CA GLY A 32 -35.19 -17.46 -51.60
C GLY A 32 -35.24 -15.94 -51.89
N SER A 33 -35.30 -15.56 -53.17
CA SER A 33 -35.44 -14.16 -53.58
C SER A 33 -36.78 -13.54 -53.16
N TYR A 34 -37.86 -14.30 -53.23
CA TYR A 34 -39.18 -13.89 -52.76
C TYR A 34 -39.21 -13.67 -51.26
N VAL A 35 -38.61 -14.59 -50.47
CA VAL A 35 -38.50 -14.46 -49.00
C VAL A 35 -37.63 -13.26 -48.62
N LEU A 36 -36.50 -13.07 -49.31
CA LEU A 36 -35.66 -11.90 -49.11
C LEU A 36 -36.38 -10.60 -49.47
N TRP A 37 -37.12 -10.55 -50.59
CA TRP A 37 -37.87 -9.38 -51.00
C TRP A 37 -39.02 -9.04 -50.03
N HIS A 38 -39.76 -10.03 -49.56
CA HIS A 38 -40.86 -9.83 -48.63
C HIS A 38 -40.44 -9.46 -47.24
N ASN A 39 -39.29 -9.95 -46.80
CA ASN A 39 -38.73 -9.65 -45.47
C ASN A 39 -37.70 -8.48 -45.49
N ALA A 40 -37.26 -8.03 -46.68
CA ALA A 40 -36.31 -6.91 -46.78
C ALA A 40 -36.80 -5.62 -46.11
N PRO A 41 -38.07 -5.24 -46.15
CA PRO A 41 -38.53 -4.06 -45.41
C PRO A 41 -38.43 -4.22 -43.91
N SER A 42 -38.68 -5.42 -43.39
CA SER A 42 -38.59 -5.67 -41.92
C SER A 42 -37.15 -5.84 -41.44
N LEU A 43 -36.21 -6.22 -42.31
CA LEU A 43 -34.78 -6.27 -42.01
C LEU A 43 -34.13 -4.90 -42.14
N LEU A 44 -34.59 -4.04 -43.09
CA LEU A 44 -34.08 -2.70 -43.30
C LEU A 44 -34.71 -1.66 -42.36
N LEU A 45 -35.87 -1.95 -41.78
CA LEU A 45 -36.61 -1.07 -40.85
C LEU A 45 -36.48 -1.46 -39.39
N ARG A 46 -35.68 -2.47 -39.05
CA ARG A 46 -35.24 -2.54 -37.66
C ARG A 46 -34.33 -1.34 -37.46
N PRO A 47 -34.73 -0.30 -36.68
CA PRO A 47 -33.79 0.68 -36.23
C PRO A 47 -32.69 -0.15 -35.56
N ALA A 48 -31.44 0.06 -35.94
CA ALA A 48 -30.33 -0.40 -35.12
C ALA A 48 -30.72 -0.02 -33.69
N PRO A 49 -30.68 -0.96 -32.71
CA PRO A 49 -30.95 -0.57 -31.35
C PRO A 49 -30.11 0.68 -31.16
N SER A 50 -30.79 1.80 -30.86
CA SER A 50 -30.08 3.02 -30.48
C SER A 50 -29.12 2.55 -29.43
N ALA A 51 -27.85 2.38 -29.78
CA ALA A 51 -26.82 2.06 -28.83
C ALA A 51 -26.80 3.32 -27.96
N GLU A 52 -27.59 3.30 -26.88
CA GLU A 52 -27.40 4.24 -25.81
C GLU A 52 -25.92 4.16 -25.54
N LEU A 53 -25.21 5.23 -25.80
CA LEU A 53 -23.79 5.31 -25.49
C LEU A 53 -23.67 4.85 -24.02
N PRO A 54 -22.80 3.89 -23.74
CA PRO A 54 -22.64 3.45 -22.36
C PRO A 54 -22.40 4.68 -21.48
N PRO A 55 -22.93 4.70 -20.26
CA PRO A 55 -22.77 5.84 -19.37
C PRO A 55 -21.31 6.21 -19.28
N LEU A 56 -21.01 7.50 -19.23
CA LEU A 56 -19.63 7.94 -18.99
C LEU A 56 -19.10 7.27 -17.74
N ARG A 57 -17.91 6.70 -17.84
CA ARG A 57 -17.23 6.07 -16.70
C ARG A 57 -17.17 7.04 -15.53
N GLY A 58 -17.53 6.58 -14.32
CA GLY A 58 -17.57 7.36 -13.11
C GLY A 58 -16.24 8.03 -12.79
N ARG A 59 -16.29 9.12 -12.06
CA ARG A 59 -15.10 9.90 -11.66
C ARG A 59 -14.44 9.31 -10.41
N LEU A 60 -13.13 9.49 -10.30
CA LEU A 60 -12.41 9.45 -9.04
C LEU A 60 -12.01 10.86 -8.67
N GLU A 61 -12.37 11.29 -7.49
CA GLU A 61 -12.12 12.64 -6.98
C GLU A 61 -11.29 12.58 -5.69
N ALA A 62 -10.47 13.59 -5.46
CA ALA A 62 -9.80 13.82 -4.19
C ALA A 62 -10.78 14.36 -3.14
N SER A 63 -10.34 14.54 -1.91
CA SER A 63 -11.17 14.98 -0.79
C SER A 63 -11.80 16.37 -0.98
N ASP A 64 -11.13 17.24 -1.72
CA ASP A 64 -11.58 18.59 -2.07
C ASP A 64 -12.43 18.65 -3.34
N GLY A 65 -12.67 17.52 -4.00
CA GLY A 65 -13.38 17.41 -5.27
C GLY A 65 -12.48 17.55 -6.51
N THR A 66 -11.17 17.76 -6.35
CA THR A 66 -10.23 17.77 -7.47
C THR A 66 -10.31 16.45 -8.24
N PRO A 67 -10.50 16.48 -9.57
CA PRO A 67 -10.62 15.27 -10.34
C PRO A 67 -9.28 14.53 -10.47
N LEU A 68 -9.26 13.26 -10.07
CA LEU A 68 -8.11 12.36 -10.18
C LEU A 68 -8.18 11.53 -11.46
N ALA A 69 -9.38 11.08 -11.82
CA ALA A 69 -9.66 10.38 -13.06
C ALA A 69 -11.07 10.73 -13.56
N VAL A 70 -11.17 11.20 -14.78
CA VAL A 70 -12.44 11.61 -15.42
C VAL A 70 -12.52 11.10 -16.84
N SER A 71 -13.75 11.00 -17.40
CA SER A 71 -13.93 10.70 -18.81
C SER A 71 -14.28 11.97 -19.57
N SER A 72 -13.68 12.17 -20.76
CA SER A 72 -14.08 13.20 -21.70
C SER A 72 -15.42 12.86 -22.36
N LYS A 73 -16.00 13.80 -23.12
CA LYS A 73 -17.21 13.57 -23.92
C LYS A 73 -17.03 12.42 -24.92
N ASP A 74 -15.82 12.23 -25.44
CA ASP A 74 -15.44 11.16 -26.37
C ASP A 74 -15.07 9.85 -25.62
N GLN A 75 -15.42 9.75 -24.34
CA GLN A 75 -15.17 8.61 -23.46
C GLN A 75 -13.67 8.30 -23.19
N ALA A 76 -12.75 9.14 -23.62
CA ALA A 76 -11.33 9.02 -23.29
C ALA A 76 -11.12 9.22 -21.78
N ARG A 77 -10.37 8.32 -21.15
CA ARG A 77 -10.02 8.44 -19.73
C ARG A 77 -8.86 9.40 -19.54
N LEU A 78 -9.06 10.42 -18.72
CA LEU A 78 -8.13 11.50 -18.44
C LEU A 78 -7.69 11.45 -16.96
N TYR A 79 -6.43 11.77 -16.72
CA TYR A 79 -5.81 11.85 -15.39
C TYR A 79 -5.24 13.27 -15.19
N PRO A 80 -6.07 14.23 -14.73
CA PRO A 80 -5.73 15.64 -14.72
C PRO A 80 -4.50 16.02 -13.90
N LEU A 81 -4.17 15.23 -12.85
CA LEU A 81 -2.99 15.44 -12.03
C LEU A 81 -1.71 14.76 -12.57
N GLY A 82 -1.78 14.20 -13.80
CA GLY A 82 -0.63 13.55 -14.44
C GLY A 82 -0.08 12.38 -13.65
N LEU A 83 1.16 12.48 -13.19
CA LEU A 83 1.85 11.42 -12.47
C LEU A 83 1.37 11.24 -11.01
N SER A 84 0.70 12.27 -10.44
CA SER A 84 0.32 12.25 -9.04
C SER A 84 -0.73 11.18 -8.76
N GLY A 85 -0.51 10.36 -7.74
CA GLY A 85 -1.39 9.26 -7.37
C GLY A 85 -1.42 8.10 -8.37
N SER A 86 -0.53 8.07 -9.37
CA SER A 86 -0.63 7.13 -10.49
C SER A 86 -0.75 5.67 -10.07
N GLN A 87 -0.01 5.21 -9.07
CA GLN A 87 -0.08 3.82 -8.59
C GLN A 87 -1.36 3.53 -7.79
N LEU A 88 -1.87 4.53 -7.08
CA LEU A 88 -3.13 4.39 -6.34
C LEU A 88 -4.31 4.40 -7.32
N ILE A 89 -4.38 5.40 -8.19
CA ILE A 89 -5.45 5.56 -9.17
C ILE A 89 -5.42 4.42 -10.19
N GLY A 90 -4.23 4.11 -10.70
CA GLY A 90 -4.05 3.15 -11.78
C GLY A 90 -4.42 3.76 -13.13
N PHE A 91 -4.77 2.89 -14.08
CA PHE A 91 -5.16 3.28 -15.43
C PHE A 91 -6.13 2.28 -16.05
N GLY A 92 -6.86 2.75 -17.07
CA GLY A 92 -7.74 1.95 -17.90
C GLY A 92 -7.14 1.67 -19.29
N GLU A 93 -7.68 0.66 -19.94
CA GLU A 93 -7.37 0.35 -21.33
C GLU A 93 -7.96 1.42 -22.25
N ARG A 94 -7.15 1.93 -23.19
CA ARG A 94 -7.57 3.04 -24.05
C ARG A 94 -8.76 2.69 -24.97
N SER A 95 -8.83 1.44 -25.44
CA SER A 95 -9.84 1.01 -26.41
C SER A 95 -11.20 0.72 -25.78
N THR A 96 -11.22 0.18 -24.56
CA THR A 96 -12.42 -0.30 -23.89
C THR A 96 -12.80 0.51 -22.65
N GLY A 97 -11.88 1.33 -22.15
CA GLY A 97 -12.02 2.03 -20.88
C GLY A 97 -11.93 1.12 -19.64
N ARG A 98 -11.74 -0.21 -19.81
CA ARG A 98 -11.66 -1.17 -18.71
C ARG A 98 -10.45 -0.88 -17.82
N GLY A 99 -10.66 -0.87 -16.50
CA GLY A 99 -9.60 -0.69 -15.54
C GLY A 99 -8.59 -1.84 -15.54
N LEU A 100 -7.30 -1.52 -15.62
CA LEU A 100 -6.20 -2.49 -15.69
C LEU A 100 -5.34 -2.50 -14.43
N SER A 101 -5.27 -1.39 -13.71
CA SER A 101 -4.42 -1.24 -12.52
C SER A 101 -5.08 -0.33 -11.48
N GLY A 102 -4.63 -0.42 -10.23
CA GLY A 102 -5.05 0.46 -9.13
C GLY A 102 -6.57 0.50 -8.93
N LEU A 103 -7.07 1.62 -8.46
CA LEU A 103 -8.50 1.83 -8.20
C LEU A 103 -9.35 1.74 -9.48
N GLU A 104 -8.79 2.08 -10.63
CA GLU A 104 -9.50 1.89 -11.91
C GLU A 104 -9.91 0.43 -12.11
N ARG A 105 -9.04 -0.53 -11.76
CA ARG A 105 -9.33 -1.96 -11.82
C ARG A 105 -10.20 -2.42 -10.65
N ASP A 106 -9.84 -2.05 -9.43
CA ASP A 106 -10.51 -2.56 -8.22
C ASP A 106 -11.98 -2.08 -8.15
N LEU A 107 -12.27 -0.91 -8.73
CA LEU A 107 -13.59 -0.30 -8.80
C LEU A 107 -14.29 -0.46 -10.16
N GLU A 108 -13.77 -1.29 -11.05
CA GLU A 108 -14.26 -1.47 -12.42
C GLU A 108 -15.77 -1.55 -12.49
N LYS A 109 -16.38 -2.38 -11.63
CA LYS A 109 -17.84 -2.60 -11.60
C LYS A 109 -18.64 -1.33 -11.32
N LEU A 110 -18.12 -0.42 -10.49
CA LEU A 110 -18.80 0.84 -10.14
C LEU A 110 -18.56 1.90 -11.21
N LEU A 111 -17.29 2.06 -11.59
CA LEU A 111 -16.88 3.08 -12.53
C LEU A 111 -17.50 2.86 -13.91
N SER A 112 -17.59 1.62 -14.38
CA SER A 112 -18.26 1.29 -15.67
C SER A 112 -19.76 1.59 -15.67
N GLN A 113 -20.38 1.65 -14.49
CA GLN A 113 -21.80 2.04 -14.32
C GLN A 113 -22.00 3.55 -14.14
N GLY A 114 -20.94 4.36 -14.31
CA GLY A 114 -21.00 5.81 -14.14
C GLY A 114 -20.92 6.30 -12.69
N GLN A 115 -20.71 5.41 -11.71
CA GLN A 115 -20.65 5.79 -10.30
C GLN A 115 -19.33 6.47 -9.96
N SER A 116 -19.42 7.69 -9.42
CA SER A 116 -18.27 8.47 -9.00
C SER A 116 -17.96 8.25 -7.51
N LEU A 117 -16.69 8.27 -7.17
CA LEU A 117 -16.21 8.02 -5.82
C LEU A 117 -15.23 9.11 -5.40
N ARG A 118 -15.39 9.58 -4.16
CA ARG A 118 -14.47 10.56 -3.55
C ARG A 118 -13.54 9.88 -2.57
N LEU A 119 -12.24 10.10 -2.76
CA LEU A 119 -11.18 9.59 -1.89
C LEU A 119 -10.93 10.56 -0.74
N THR A 120 -10.32 10.07 0.33
CA THR A 120 -9.83 10.89 1.44
C THR A 120 -8.49 11.58 1.13
N ILE A 121 -7.90 11.29 -0.01
CA ILE A 121 -6.62 11.85 -0.46
C ILE A 121 -6.73 13.37 -0.58
N ASP A 122 -5.81 14.08 0.09
CA ASP A 122 -5.59 15.51 -0.05
C ASP A 122 -4.54 15.75 -1.15
N PRO A 123 -4.85 16.44 -2.26
CA PRO A 123 -3.93 16.61 -3.37
C PRO A 123 -2.62 17.31 -2.98
N VAL A 124 -2.68 18.24 -2.03
CA VAL A 124 -1.49 18.99 -1.57
C VAL A 124 -0.60 18.07 -0.73
N VAL A 125 -1.17 17.33 0.23
CA VAL A 125 -0.42 16.37 1.05
C VAL A 125 0.13 15.22 0.21
N GLN A 126 -0.62 14.76 -0.78
CA GLN A 126 -0.16 13.76 -1.75
C GLN A 126 1.06 14.26 -2.51
N SER A 127 1.01 15.48 -3.06
CA SER A 127 2.12 16.09 -3.79
C SER A 127 3.35 16.29 -2.90
N ILE A 128 3.16 16.72 -1.63
CA ILE A 128 4.24 16.86 -0.65
C ILE A 128 4.95 15.50 -0.44
N ALA A 129 4.18 14.45 -0.20
CA ALA A 129 4.72 13.12 0.04
C ALA A 129 5.45 12.55 -1.19
N GLU A 130 4.89 12.72 -2.38
CA GLU A 130 5.48 12.28 -3.66
C GLU A 130 6.79 12.98 -3.97
N GLN A 131 6.83 14.29 -3.83
CA GLN A 131 8.04 15.07 -4.11
C GLN A 131 9.18 14.74 -3.13
N ALA A 132 8.85 14.56 -1.83
CA ALA A 132 9.84 14.16 -0.84
C ALA A 132 10.37 12.75 -1.12
N LEU A 133 9.46 11.82 -1.41
CA LEU A 133 9.81 10.45 -1.77
C LEU A 133 10.67 10.42 -3.04
N TRP A 134 10.28 11.12 -4.09
CA TRP A 134 11.03 11.19 -5.34
C TRP A 134 12.47 11.64 -5.13
N ARG A 135 12.68 12.76 -4.40
CA ARG A 135 14.02 13.25 -4.08
C ARG A 135 14.85 12.19 -3.33
N GLY A 136 14.23 11.50 -2.36
CA GLY A 136 14.89 10.44 -1.61
C GLY A 136 15.29 9.25 -2.48
N LEU A 137 14.40 8.80 -3.38
CA LEU A 137 14.68 7.71 -4.31
C LEU A 137 15.82 8.06 -5.27
N GLN A 138 15.82 9.28 -5.83
CA GLN A 138 16.91 9.76 -6.69
C GLN A 138 18.25 9.82 -5.94
N ALA A 139 18.26 10.38 -4.72
CA ALA A 139 19.47 10.52 -3.91
C ALA A 139 20.08 9.15 -3.51
N THR A 140 19.26 8.11 -3.40
CA THR A 140 19.68 6.77 -2.97
C THR A 140 19.71 5.75 -4.11
N ARG A 141 19.25 6.13 -5.30
CA ARG A 141 19.10 5.25 -6.47
C ARG A 141 18.34 3.95 -6.10
N ALA A 142 17.35 4.08 -5.24
CA ALA A 142 16.54 2.96 -4.78
C ALA A 142 15.64 2.44 -5.91
N ASP A 143 15.30 1.15 -5.84
CA ASP A 143 14.46 0.52 -6.86
C ASP A 143 13.03 1.04 -6.80
N TRP A 144 12.48 1.20 -5.59
CA TRP A 144 11.17 1.80 -5.36
C TRP A 144 11.03 2.30 -3.92
N GLY A 145 9.97 3.06 -3.67
CA GLY A 145 9.59 3.49 -2.33
C GLY A 145 8.12 3.82 -2.23
N ALA A 146 7.67 3.91 -0.98
CA ALA A 146 6.32 4.31 -0.64
C ALA A 146 6.32 5.23 0.59
N ALA A 147 5.37 6.17 0.63
CA ALA A 147 5.09 6.97 1.80
C ALA A 147 3.57 7.04 2.01
N VAL A 148 3.12 6.74 3.23
CA VAL A 148 1.71 6.80 3.63
C VAL A 148 1.56 7.88 4.69
N VAL A 149 0.61 8.79 4.49
CA VAL A 149 0.23 9.84 5.45
C VAL A 149 -1.21 9.61 5.88
N MET A 150 -1.41 9.30 7.15
CA MET A 150 -2.73 9.01 7.74
C MET A 150 -3.08 10.05 8.79
N GLU A 151 -4.25 10.64 8.70
CA GLU A 151 -4.76 11.56 9.70
C GLU A 151 -5.06 10.85 11.02
N THR A 152 -4.47 11.34 12.11
CA THR A 152 -4.43 10.62 13.37
C THR A 152 -5.81 10.32 13.93
N ARG A 153 -6.69 11.32 13.99
CA ARG A 153 -7.97 11.21 14.70
C ARG A 153 -9.08 10.57 13.87
N THR A 154 -9.05 10.69 12.57
CA THR A 154 -10.10 10.23 11.66
C THR A 154 -9.80 8.90 10.98
N GLY A 155 -8.51 8.59 10.81
CA GLY A 155 -8.08 7.44 10.02
C GLY A 155 -8.01 7.69 8.51
N ARG A 156 -8.30 8.91 8.05
CA ARG A 156 -8.25 9.27 6.63
C ARG A 156 -6.84 9.11 6.08
N LEU A 157 -6.71 8.45 4.96
CA LEU A 157 -5.47 8.44 4.20
C LEU A 157 -5.37 9.73 3.40
N LEU A 158 -4.50 10.64 3.84
CA LEU A 158 -4.29 11.92 3.16
C LEU A 158 -3.34 11.80 1.99
N ALA A 159 -2.40 10.86 2.04
CA ALA A 159 -1.52 10.55 0.94
C ALA A 159 -1.11 9.07 0.92
N VAL A 160 -1.01 8.51 -0.29
CA VAL A 160 -0.46 7.19 -0.60
C VAL A 160 0.51 7.37 -1.76
N ALA A 161 1.70 7.88 -1.45
CA ALA A 161 2.74 8.14 -2.42
C ALA A 161 3.54 6.86 -2.73
N ASN A 162 3.84 6.66 -4.00
CA ASN A 162 4.70 5.57 -4.48
C ASN A 162 5.69 6.11 -5.51
N GLY A 163 6.80 5.43 -5.70
CA GLY A 163 7.79 5.78 -6.71
C GLY A 163 8.65 4.58 -7.11
N PRO A 164 9.18 4.61 -8.35
CA PRO A 164 9.05 5.65 -9.35
C PRO A 164 7.61 5.77 -9.89
N GLN A 165 7.18 7.01 -10.18
CA GLN A 165 5.86 7.27 -10.76
C GLN A 165 5.84 6.91 -12.25
N PHE A 166 4.65 6.68 -12.79
CA PHE A 166 4.42 6.46 -14.22
C PHE A 166 3.28 7.35 -14.73
N ASP A 167 3.24 7.56 -16.04
CA ASP A 167 2.14 8.29 -16.68
C ASP A 167 0.95 7.37 -16.92
N PRO A 168 -0.18 7.53 -16.20
CA PRO A 168 -1.36 6.70 -16.36
C PRO A 168 -2.07 6.90 -17.71
N ALA A 169 -1.82 8.03 -18.41
CA ALA A 169 -2.32 8.27 -19.76
C ALA A 169 -1.50 7.53 -20.83
N ALA A 170 -0.23 7.18 -20.52
CA ALA A 170 0.66 6.47 -21.42
C ALA A 170 1.47 5.38 -20.71
N PRO A 171 0.80 4.39 -20.06
CA PRO A 171 1.51 3.36 -19.33
C PRO A 171 2.37 2.52 -20.28
N ARG A 172 3.62 2.28 -19.91
CA ARG A 172 4.50 1.40 -20.68
C ARG A 172 3.97 -0.04 -20.57
N ARG A 173 3.91 -0.75 -21.69
CA ARG A 173 3.45 -2.13 -21.73
C ARG A 173 4.62 -3.08 -21.47
N SER A 174 4.86 -3.41 -20.23
CA SER A 174 5.55 -4.63 -19.81
C SER A 174 5.11 -4.94 -18.38
N PRO A 175 3.93 -5.55 -18.20
CA PRO A 175 3.31 -5.71 -16.88
C PRO A 175 4.12 -6.59 -15.93
N GLU A 176 4.89 -7.53 -16.47
CA GLU A 176 5.56 -8.54 -15.66
C GLU A 176 6.86 -8.05 -15.02
N THR A 177 7.47 -7.01 -15.59
CA THR A 177 8.75 -6.45 -15.12
C THR A 177 8.68 -5.00 -14.66
N ASP A 178 7.58 -4.28 -14.95
CA ASP A 178 7.44 -2.88 -14.56
C ASP A 178 6.86 -2.74 -13.14
N LEU A 179 7.75 -2.62 -12.18
CA LEU A 179 7.40 -2.38 -10.78
C LEU A 179 6.77 -1.00 -10.55
N SER A 180 6.87 -0.08 -11.51
CA SER A 180 6.36 1.30 -11.38
C SER A 180 4.84 1.38 -11.26
N TRP A 181 4.09 0.38 -11.79
CA TRP A 181 2.62 0.36 -11.71
C TRP A 181 2.08 -0.09 -10.36
N ARG A 182 2.93 -0.69 -9.54
CA ARG A 182 2.48 -1.28 -8.27
C ARG A 182 2.30 -0.22 -7.21
N ASN A 183 1.16 -0.26 -6.54
CA ASN A 183 0.98 0.45 -5.29
C ASN A 183 1.71 -0.31 -4.17
N HIS A 184 3.01 -0.06 -4.01
CA HIS A 184 3.85 -0.76 -3.03
C HIS A 184 3.40 -0.50 -1.60
N ALA A 185 2.78 0.66 -1.32
CA ALA A 185 2.21 0.96 -0.01
C ALA A 185 1.15 -0.08 0.41
N PHE A 186 0.42 -0.65 -0.55
CA PHE A 186 -0.66 -1.61 -0.31
C PHE A 186 -0.28 -3.04 -0.66
N THR A 187 0.55 -3.25 -1.69
CA THR A 187 0.72 -4.58 -2.28
C THR A 187 2.08 -5.21 -2.02
N TYR A 188 3.00 -4.50 -1.37
CA TYR A 188 4.29 -5.07 -1.01
C TYR A 188 4.36 -5.37 0.48
N ALA A 189 4.43 -6.65 0.82
CA ALA A 189 4.64 -7.10 2.18
C ALA A 189 6.15 -7.16 2.49
N LEU A 190 6.56 -6.56 3.60
CA LEU A 190 7.94 -6.43 4.05
C LEU A 190 8.05 -6.72 5.56
N GLU A 191 9.22 -7.08 6.02
CA GLU A 191 9.52 -7.11 7.45
C GLU A 191 9.60 -5.67 7.97
N PRO A 192 8.80 -5.30 9.00
CA PRO A 192 8.82 -3.94 9.54
C PRO A 192 10.08 -3.60 10.34
N GLY A 193 10.85 -4.60 10.72
CA GLY A 193 12.10 -4.45 11.45
C GLY A 193 11.94 -3.64 12.73
N SER A 194 12.98 -2.91 13.09
CA SER A 194 13.05 -2.18 14.37
C SER A 194 11.96 -1.14 14.62
N THR A 195 11.09 -0.82 13.66
CA THR A 195 9.92 0.01 13.94
C THR A 195 8.99 -0.65 14.95
N ILE A 196 8.87 -1.97 14.91
CA ILE A 196 8.03 -2.77 15.83
C ILE A 196 8.44 -2.62 17.29
N LYS A 197 9.69 -2.33 17.58
CA LYS A 197 10.14 -2.17 18.98
C LYS A 197 9.36 -1.10 19.75
N ALA A 198 8.87 -0.06 19.06
CA ALA A 198 8.02 0.94 19.70
C ALA A 198 6.67 0.34 20.13
N LEU A 199 6.09 -0.54 19.31
CA LEU A 199 4.84 -1.24 19.62
C LEU A 199 5.06 -2.30 20.71
N THR A 200 6.15 -3.07 20.64
CA THR A 200 6.54 -4.03 21.69
C THR A 200 6.76 -3.34 23.02
N ALA A 201 7.45 -2.21 23.04
CA ALA A 201 7.66 -1.42 24.27
C ALA A 201 6.31 -0.92 24.83
N ALA A 202 5.38 -0.49 23.98
CA ALA A 202 4.05 -0.12 24.42
C ALA A 202 3.31 -1.29 25.09
N VAL A 203 3.42 -2.51 24.54
CA VAL A 203 2.84 -3.70 25.18
C VAL A 203 3.45 -3.97 26.54
N LEU A 204 4.78 -3.86 26.69
CA LEU A 204 5.45 -4.07 27.98
C LEU A 204 5.03 -3.05 29.04
N LEU A 205 4.80 -1.78 28.63
CA LEU A 205 4.28 -0.75 29.53
C LEU A 205 2.81 -0.98 29.87
N GLU A 206 2.00 -1.42 28.90
CA GLU A 206 0.56 -1.70 29.11
C GLU A 206 0.35 -2.84 30.08
N GLU A 207 1.13 -3.91 29.95
CA GLU A 207 1.11 -5.09 30.85
C GLU A 207 1.78 -4.82 32.21
N ASN A 208 2.36 -3.62 32.43
CA ASN A 208 3.06 -3.21 33.64
C ASN A 208 4.24 -4.13 34.02
N VAL A 209 4.82 -4.84 33.05
CA VAL A 209 5.99 -5.70 33.25
C VAL A 209 7.31 -4.95 33.10
N ALA A 210 7.25 -3.72 32.54
CA ALA A 210 8.38 -2.80 32.46
C ALA A 210 7.89 -1.35 32.59
N ARG A 211 8.83 -0.47 32.92
CA ARG A 211 8.71 1.00 32.89
C ARG A 211 9.84 1.52 32.00
N LEU A 212 9.79 2.78 31.57
CA LEU A 212 10.84 3.37 30.73
C LEU A 212 12.23 3.33 31.37
N ASP A 213 12.31 3.38 32.69
CA ASP A 213 13.53 3.30 33.50
C ASP A 213 13.90 1.85 33.90
N THR A 214 13.10 0.85 33.56
CA THR A 214 13.39 -0.56 33.84
C THR A 214 14.68 -0.98 33.13
N ARG A 215 15.66 -1.44 33.92
CA ARG A 215 16.93 -1.92 33.41
C ARG A 215 16.86 -3.38 32.97
N VAL A 216 17.63 -3.66 31.93
CA VAL A 216 17.79 -5.00 31.35
C VAL A 216 19.23 -5.22 30.93
N GLU A 217 19.70 -6.43 31.13
CA GLU A 217 20.98 -6.87 30.58
C GLU A 217 20.82 -7.12 29.07
N ALA A 218 21.60 -6.40 28.28
CA ALA A 218 21.57 -6.42 26.83
C ALA A 218 23.01 -6.50 26.27
N PRO A 219 23.65 -7.67 26.35
CA PRO A 219 24.95 -7.85 25.70
C PRO A 219 24.83 -7.66 24.19
N MET A 220 25.92 -7.31 23.50
CA MET A 220 25.91 -7.05 22.04
C MET A 220 25.41 -8.23 21.20
N SER A 221 25.36 -9.43 21.77
CA SER A 221 24.76 -10.60 21.15
C SER A 221 24.29 -11.60 22.21
N ARG A 222 23.20 -12.32 21.89
CA ARG A 222 22.61 -13.37 22.73
C ARG A 222 22.16 -14.53 21.86
N ARG A 223 22.33 -15.76 22.34
CA ARG A 223 21.91 -16.96 21.66
C ARG A 223 20.55 -17.42 22.19
N ILE A 224 19.56 -17.61 21.29
CA ILE A 224 18.21 -18.07 21.62
C ILE A 224 17.86 -19.21 20.70
N ALA A 225 17.55 -20.40 21.25
CA ALA A 225 17.19 -21.60 20.48
C ALA A 225 18.11 -21.90 19.28
N GLY A 226 19.42 -21.72 19.48
CA GLY A 226 20.43 -21.97 18.43
C GLY A 226 20.72 -20.78 17.51
N TRP A 227 19.90 -19.73 17.51
CA TRP A 227 20.10 -18.52 16.71
C TRP A 227 20.77 -17.42 17.50
N THR A 228 21.65 -16.66 16.83
CA THR A 228 22.31 -15.51 17.45
C THR A 228 21.56 -14.24 17.09
N ILE A 229 21.04 -13.55 18.10
CA ILE A 229 20.48 -12.20 17.97
C ILE A 229 21.59 -11.23 18.36
N SER A 230 21.82 -10.20 17.53
CA SER A 230 22.88 -9.23 17.74
C SER A 230 22.36 -7.80 17.61
N ASP A 231 22.98 -6.90 18.34
CA ASP A 231 22.80 -5.47 18.24
C ASP A 231 23.81 -4.87 17.27
N VAL A 232 23.38 -3.83 16.54
CA VAL A 232 24.21 -3.18 15.51
C VAL A 232 24.96 -1.98 16.08
N ILE A 233 24.33 -1.25 17.00
CA ILE A 233 24.89 -0.03 17.60
C ILE A 233 25.55 -0.40 18.93
N LYS A 234 26.80 0.00 19.13
CA LYS A 234 27.50 -0.20 20.42
C LYS A 234 26.77 0.58 21.52
N HIS A 235 26.59 -0.06 22.65
CA HIS A 235 25.97 0.49 23.85
C HIS A 235 26.51 -0.24 25.11
N ASP A 236 26.14 0.27 26.29
CA ASP A 236 26.43 -0.37 27.56
C ASP A 236 25.68 -1.70 27.72
N GLN A 237 26.24 -2.61 28.51
CA GLN A 237 25.65 -3.93 28.73
C GLN A 237 24.29 -3.86 29.47
N ASN A 238 24.06 -2.83 30.27
CA ASN A 238 22.81 -2.62 31.00
C ASN A 238 22.09 -1.40 30.44
N LEU A 239 20.92 -1.62 29.82
CA LEU A 239 20.10 -0.57 29.23
C LEU A 239 18.79 -0.41 30.01
N THR A 240 18.28 0.82 30.06
CA THR A 240 16.89 1.06 30.37
C THR A 240 16.01 0.76 29.13
N LEU A 241 14.70 0.56 29.29
CA LEU A 241 13.79 0.38 28.15
C LEU A 241 13.86 1.59 27.19
N SER A 242 14.00 2.82 27.74
CA SER A 242 14.20 4.02 26.91
C SER A 242 15.50 3.92 26.08
N GLU A 243 16.59 3.45 26.66
CA GLU A 243 17.84 3.23 25.95
C GLU A 243 17.79 2.06 24.96
N VAL A 244 17.00 1.00 25.25
CA VAL A 244 16.70 -0.06 24.28
C VAL A 244 16.08 0.51 23.02
N LEU A 245 15.13 1.45 23.16
CA LEU A 245 14.54 2.16 22.00
C LEU A 245 15.54 3.10 21.32
N LYS A 246 16.39 3.82 22.09
CA LYS A 246 17.44 4.73 21.61
C LYS A 246 18.47 4.02 20.74
N TYR A 247 19.06 2.97 21.27
CA TYR A 247 20.10 2.19 20.58
C TYR A 247 19.49 1.15 19.63
N SER A 248 18.16 1.02 19.67
CA SER A 248 17.45 0.00 18.87
C SER A 248 17.94 -1.42 19.15
N SER A 249 18.20 -1.74 20.44
CA SER A 249 18.72 -3.04 20.85
C SER A 249 17.71 -4.16 20.58
N ASN A 250 18.12 -5.16 19.79
CA ASN A 250 17.36 -6.39 19.55
C ASN A 250 17.41 -7.26 20.80
N VAL A 251 18.58 -7.36 21.42
CA VAL A 251 18.80 -8.18 22.62
C VAL A 251 17.99 -7.62 23.78
N GLY A 252 18.04 -6.30 24.01
CA GLY A 252 17.33 -5.66 25.11
C GLY A 252 15.82 -5.79 25.00
N ILE A 253 15.23 -5.54 23.82
CA ILE A 253 13.76 -5.66 23.66
C ILE A 253 13.31 -7.10 23.79
N THR A 254 14.06 -8.06 23.24
CA THR A 254 13.75 -9.49 23.35
C THR A 254 13.80 -9.97 24.80
N THR A 255 14.86 -9.57 25.55
CA THR A 255 15.01 -9.95 26.97
C THR A 255 13.87 -9.39 27.82
N LEU A 256 13.45 -8.14 27.57
CA LEU A 256 12.29 -7.56 28.27
C LEU A 256 10.98 -8.28 27.90
N ALA A 257 10.82 -8.65 26.64
CA ALA A 257 9.62 -9.32 26.15
C ALA A 257 9.47 -10.74 26.70
N GLU A 258 10.51 -11.40 27.17
CA GLU A 258 10.41 -12.69 27.87
C GLU A 258 9.55 -12.62 29.15
N ARG A 259 9.24 -11.41 29.66
CA ARG A 259 8.36 -11.20 30.81
C ARG A 259 6.86 -11.36 30.49
N ILE A 260 6.51 -11.46 29.20
CA ILE A 260 5.13 -11.70 28.76
C ILE A 260 5.06 -12.94 27.87
N PRO A 261 3.94 -13.68 27.92
CA PRO A 261 3.73 -14.81 27.02
C PRO A 261 3.69 -14.36 25.53
N PRO A 262 4.17 -15.20 24.59
CA PRO A 262 4.04 -14.92 23.14
C PRO A 262 2.62 -14.57 22.71
N GLN A 263 1.62 -15.22 23.32
CA GLN A 263 0.20 -14.98 23.06
C GLN A 263 -0.22 -13.55 23.39
N THR A 264 0.32 -12.95 24.44
CA THR A 264 0.04 -11.55 24.82
C THR A 264 0.53 -10.61 23.73
N LEU A 265 1.81 -10.70 23.31
CA LEU A 265 2.34 -9.87 22.22
C LEU A 265 1.54 -10.05 20.94
N TYR A 266 1.24 -11.31 20.57
CA TYR A 266 0.47 -11.62 19.36
C TYR A 266 -0.93 -10.97 19.40
N SER A 267 -1.61 -11.02 20.54
CA SER A 267 -2.96 -10.45 20.70
C SER A 267 -2.96 -8.92 20.56
N TYR A 268 -1.97 -8.22 21.11
CA TYR A 268 -1.83 -6.77 20.92
C TYR A 268 -1.58 -6.41 19.45
N PHE A 269 -0.72 -7.14 18.76
CA PHE A 269 -0.48 -6.94 17.34
C PHE A 269 -1.75 -7.21 16.50
N GLN A 270 -2.55 -8.19 16.92
CA GLN A 270 -3.86 -8.46 16.31
C GLN A 270 -4.85 -7.32 16.56
N ARG A 271 -4.93 -6.77 17.77
CA ARG A 271 -5.77 -5.62 18.11
C ARG A 271 -5.36 -4.38 17.33
N MET A 272 -4.06 -4.19 17.04
CA MET A 272 -3.56 -3.16 16.13
C MET A 272 -3.71 -3.51 14.65
N ARG A 273 -4.39 -4.61 14.32
CA ARG A 273 -4.67 -5.09 12.96
C ARG A 273 -3.42 -5.31 12.08
N LEU A 274 -2.27 -5.61 12.70
CA LEU A 274 -1.06 -5.98 11.94
C LEU A 274 -1.26 -7.28 11.16
N TRP A 275 -2.15 -8.15 11.61
CA TRP A 275 -2.47 -9.44 10.99
C TRP A 275 -3.77 -9.44 10.17
N ASP A 276 -4.43 -8.29 10.02
CA ASP A 276 -5.73 -8.21 9.38
C ASP A 276 -5.60 -8.23 7.85
N GLN A 277 -6.36 -9.10 7.20
CA GLN A 277 -6.45 -9.14 5.74
C GLN A 277 -7.27 -7.98 5.17
N GLN A 278 -8.10 -7.34 6.00
CA GLN A 278 -8.97 -6.23 5.63
C GLN A 278 -8.62 -4.96 6.39
N VAL A 279 -7.34 -4.52 6.30
CA VAL A 279 -6.89 -3.29 6.95
C VAL A 279 -7.68 -2.05 6.46
N LEU A 280 -8.13 -2.02 5.20
CA LEU A 280 -9.11 -1.05 4.70
C LEU A 280 -10.53 -1.61 4.85
N PRO A 281 -11.51 -0.81 5.30
CA PRO A 281 -12.89 -1.24 5.30
C PRO A 281 -13.39 -1.42 3.87
N PRO A 282 -14.36 -2.33 3.65
CA PRO A 282 -15.07 -2.37 2.39
C PRO A 282 -15.82 -1.05 2.17
N LEU A 283 -16.17 -0.74 0.93
CA LEU A 283 -16.99 0.43 0.63
C LEU A 283 -18.36 0.31 1.30
N SER A 284 -18.78 1.33 2.05
CA SER A 284 -20.00 1.30 2.87
C SER A 284 -21.26 0.86 2.11
N HIS A 285 -21.39 1.31 0.87
CA HIS A 285 -22.53 0.95 0.00
C HIS A 285 -22.28 -0.26 -0.92
N TYR A 286 -21.04 -0.78 -0.93
CA TYR A 286 -20.62 -1.88 -1.82
C TYR A 286 -19.69 -2.86 -1.10
N PRO A 287 -20.19 -3.60 -0.09
CA PRO A 287 -19.36 -4.40 0.82
C PRO A 287 -18.64 -5.59 0.14
N ARG A 288 -18.98 -5.90 -1.10
CA ARG A 288 -18.32 -6.95 -1.91
C ARG A 288 -17.14 -6.44 -2.74
N ILE A 289 -16.86 -5.13 -2.71
CA ILE A 289 -15.73 -4.53 -3.42
C ILE A 289 -14.62 -4.29 -2.44
N ASN A 290 -13.51 -5.00 -2.62
CA ASN A 290 -12.32 -4.89 -1.80
C ASN A 290 -11.18 -4.28 -2.61
N MET A 291 -10.44 -3.37 -1.98
CA MET A 291 -9.19 -2.86 -2.53
C MET A 291 -8.11 -3.94 -2.45
N GLN A 292 -7.24 -3.98 -3.45
CA GLN A 292 -6.11 -4.89 -3.41
C GLN A 292 -5.08 -4.42 -2.38
N VAL A 293 -5.05 -5.09 -1.22
CA VAL A 293 -4.00 -4.97 -0.22
C VAL A 293 -3.41 -6.37 -0.01
N ALA A 294 -2.08 -6.47 0.04
CA ALA A 294 -1.43 -7.75 0.28
C ALA A 294 -1.72 -8.24 1.71
N ASN A 295 -2.02 -9.52 1.82
CA ASN A 295 -2.25 -10.14 3.12
C ASN A 295 -0.96 -10.18 3.94
N PRO A 296 -1.03 -9.88 5.23
CA PRO A 296 0.06 -10.13 6.16
C PRO A 296 0.47 -11.61 6.15
N GLN A 297 1.78 -11.85 6.28
CA GLN A 297 2.31 -13.20 6.37
C GLN A 297 2.87 -13.39 7.78
N VAL A 298 2.13 -14.09 8.61
CA VAL A 298 2.51 -14.40 9.99
C VAL A 298 2.17 -15.85 10.30
N ARG A 299 3.06 -16.53 11.01
CA ARG A 299 2.77 -17.86 11.54
C ARG A 299 1.81 -17.75 12.73
N PRO A 300 0.84 -18.67 12.86
CA PRO A 300 0.02 -18.74 14.06
C PRO A 300 0.90 -18.82 15.31
N VAL A 301 0.52 -18.14 16.38
CA VAL A 301 1.30 -18.08 17.63
C VAL A 301 1.54 -19.46 18.25
N SER A 302 0.64 -20.42 18.03
CA SER A 302 0.80 -21.81 18.45
C SER A 302 2.01 -22.53 17.82
N ARG A 303 2.59 -21.94 16.76
CA ARG A 303 3.79 -22.44 16.09
C ARG A 303 5.02 -21.57 16.36
N TRP A 304 4.92 -20.62 17.27
CA TRP A 304 6.06 -19.81 17.67
C TRP A 304 6.90 -20.57 18.70
N GLY A 305 8.12 -20.89 18.31
CA GLY A 305 9.18 -21.27 19.24
C GLY A 305 9.87 -20.02 19.81
N PRO A 306 10.87 -20.20 20.67
CA PRO A 306 11.60 -19.08 21.29
C PRO A 306 12.27 -18.15 20.26
N ALA A 307 12.73 -18.68 19.11
CA ALA A 307 13.37 -17.87 18.06
C ALA A 307 12.36 -17.03 17.29
N GLU A 308 11.19 -17.60 16.92
CA GLU A 308 10.11 -16.87 16.27
C GLU A 308 9.58 -15.75 17.17
N TYR A 309 9.38 -16.04 18.45
CA TYR A 309 8.94 -15.03 19.42
C TYR A 309 9.95 -13.90 19.52
N ALA A 310 11.24 -14.23 19.71
CA ALA A 310 12.31 -13.25 19.77
C ALA A 310 12.34 -12.35 18.53
N ASN A 311 12.27 -12.94 17.33
CA ASN A 311 12.23 -12.20 16.07
C ASN A 311 11.01 -11.28 15.97
N ALA A 312 9.83 -11.74 16.37
CA ALA A 312 8.62 -10.94 16.34
C ALA A 312 8.73 -9.67 17.22
N THR A 313 9.46 -9.70 18.34
CA THR A 313 9.63 -8.55 19.26
C THR A 313 10.31 -7.35 18.61
N PHE A 314 11.13 -7.57 17.57
CA PHE A 314 11.83 -6.51 16.85
C PHE A 314 11.51 -6.46 15.35
N GLY A 315 10.42 -7.13 14.93
CA GLY A 315 9.82 -6.98 13.59
C GLY A 315 10.45 -7.82 12.51
N GLN A 316 10.97 -9.01 12.84
CA GLN A 316 11.42 -10.02 11.90
C GLN A 316 10.55 -11.28 11.98
N GLY A 317 10.60 -12.11 10.93
CA GLY A 317 9.86 -13.37 10.86
C GLY A 317 8.38 -13.23 10.49
N PHE A 318 7.92 -12.04 10.12
CA PHE A 318 6.59 -11.78 9.55
C PHE A 318 6.61 -10.62 8.56
N LEU A 319 5.65 -10.61 7.64
CA LEU A 319 5.56 -9.57 6.61
C LEU A 319 4.23 -8.83 6.72
N ILE A 320 4.30 -7.50 6.61
CA ILE A 320 3.15 -6.58 6.58
C ILE A 320 3.38 -5.50 5.52
N THR A 321 2.32 -4.86 5.05
CA THR A 321 2.47 -3.72 4.14
C THR A 321 2.79 -2.43 4.90
N PRO A 322 3.35 -1.40 4.23
CA PRO A 322 3.47 -0.06 4.80
C PRO A 322 2.15 0.50 5.35
N LEU A 323 1.02 0.18 4.74
CA LEU A 323 -0.31 0.56 5.22
C LEU A 323 -0.63 -0.05 6.59
N HIS A 324 -0.38 -1.36 6.78
CA HIS A 324 -0.57 -2.01 8.08
C HIS A 324 0.30 -1.37 9.16
N LEU A 325 1.57 -1.10 8.84
CA LEU A 325 2.47 -0.43 9.76
C LEU A 325 1.97 0.99 10.12
N THR A 326 1.44 1.73 9.13
CA THR A 326 0.87 3.06 9.37
C THR A 326 -0.30 3.01 10.33
N ALA A 327 -1.24 2.08 10.12
CA ALA A 327 -2.41 1.90 10.99
C ALA A 327 -2.02 1.54 12.43
N ALA A 328 -1.07 0.59 12.58
CA ALA A 328 -0.58 0.18 13.89
C ALA A 328 0.16 1.31 14.61
N PHE A 329 1.02 2.05 13.91
CA PHE A 329 1.73 3.20 14.48
C PHE A 329 0.76 4.33 14.86
N ASN A 330 -0.31 4.51 14.09
CA ASN A 330 -1.34 5.50 14.41
C ASN A 330 -2.01 5.26 15.77
N THR A 331 -2.02 4.04 16.27
CA THR A 331 -2.49 3.73 17.62
C THR A 331 -1.69 4.49 18.68
N LEU A 332 -0.37 4.59 18.53
CA LEU A 332 0.48 5.38 19.42
C LEU A 332 0.25 6.88 19.25
N ALA A 333 0.04 7.35 18.01
CA ALA A 333 -0.27 8.75 17.71
C ALA A 333 -1.60 9.19 18.34
N ASN A 334 -2.59 8.31 18.38
CA ASN A 334 -3.98 8.55 18.78
C ASN A 334 -4.29 8.08 20.22
N ASP A 335 -3.38 8.36 21.15
CA ASP A 335 -3.53 8.06 22.58
C ASP A 335 -3.96 6.61 22.87
N GLY A 336 -3.41 5.65 22.13
CA GLY A 336 -3.66 4.23 22.30
C GLY A 336 -4.93 3.73 21.62
N LEU A 337 -5.71 4.60 20.98
CA LEU A 337 -6.90 4.24 20.22
C LEU A 337 -6.53 3.87 18.80
N TYR A 338 -6.64 2.58 18.44
CA TYR A 338 -6.55 2.13 17.06
C TYR A 338 -7.67 2.76 16.24
N ARG A 339 -7.34 3.19 15.04
CA ARG A 339 -8.29 3.62 14.01
C ARG A 339 -8.01 2.90 12.70
N GLN A 340 -9.04 2.31 12.13
CA GLN A 340 -8.94 1.69 10.82
C GLN A 340 -8.71 2.76 9.75
N PRO A 341 -7.71 2.61 8.86
CA PRO A 341 -7.51 3.54 7.76
C PRO A 341 -8.73 3.56 6.83
N ILE A 342 -9.12 4.73 6.36
CA ILE A 342 -10.17 4.90 5.37
C ILE A 342 -9.63 5.63 4.15
N LEU A 343 -10.00 5.12 2.96
CA LEU A 343 -9.58 5.68 1.67
C LEU A 343 -10.71 6.42 0.95
N PHE A 344 -11.96 6.14 1.30
CA PHE A 344 -13.13 6.76 0.66
C PHE A 344 -13.93 7.58 1.66
N GLU A 345 -14.40 8.74 1.21
CA GLU A 345 -15.30 9.57 2.00
C GLU A 345 -16.62 8.81 2.27
N GLY A 346 -17.18 9.04 3.45
CA GLY A 346 -18.39 8.34 3.89
C GLY A 346 -18.18 6.94 4.47
N ASN A 347 -16.96 6.39 4.42
CA ASN A 347 -16.66 5.15 5.11
C ASN A 347 -16.47 5.39 6.62
N ALA A 348 -17.01 4.47 7.43
CA ALA A 348 -16.76 4.47 8.87
C ALA A 348 -15.39 3.86 9.18
N SER A 349 -14.66 4.47 10.11
CA SER A 349 -13.42 3.95 10.66
C SER A 349 -13.70 3.16 11.93
N ALA A 350 -13.44 1.84 11.93
CA ALA A 350 -13.51 1.04 13.13
C ALA A 350 -12.45 1.49 14.14
N THR A 351 -12.80 1.43 15.44
CA THR A 351 -11.92 1.87 16.53
C THR A 351 -11.84 0.82 17.63
N GLU A 352 -10.67 0.74 18.28
CA GLU A 352 -10.44 -0.10 19.45
C GLU A 352 -9.41 0.54 20.37
N GLN A 353 -9.70 0.68 21.67
CA GLN A 353 -8.71 1.14 22.64
C GLN A 353 -7.74 -0.01 22.91
N VAL A 354 -6.51 0.11 22.41
CA VAL A 354 -5.46 -0.93 22.54
C VAL A 354 -4.57 -0.68 23.73
N PHE A 355 -4.17 0.57 23.94
CA PHE A 355 -3.28 0.99 25.02
C PHE A 355 -3.94 2.12 25.85
N ARG A 356 -3.55 2.22 27.11
CA ARG A 356 -3.85 3.41 27.92
C ARG A 356 -3.22 4.64 27.26
N ALA A 357 -3.92 5.76 27.29
CA ALA A 357 -3.44 7.01 26.68
C ALA A 357 -2.05 7.43 27.23
N GLN A 358 -1.79 7.17 28.51
CA GLN A 358 -0.51 7.49 29.14
C GLN A 358 0.64 6.67 28.51
N VAL A 359 0.43 5.38 28.25
CA VAL A 359 1.41 4.49 27.58
C VAL A 359 1.76 5.04 26.20
N ALA A 360 0.75 5.40 25.41
CA ALA A 360 0.96 5.98 24.08
C ALA A 360 1.77 7.28 24.15
N ARG A 361 1.44 8.18 25.09
CA ARG A 361 2.17 9.44 25.31
C ARG A 361 3.62 9.21 25.75
N ASP A 362 3.84 8.26 26.65
CA ASP A 362 5.19 7.92 27.13
C ASP A 362 6.07 7.38 26.01
N ILE A 363 5.53 6.52 25.14
CA ILE A 363 6.24 6.04 23.96
C ILE A 363 6.51 7.19 22.99
N ARG A 364 5.54 8.05 22.68
CA ARG A 364 5.76 9.20 21.78
C ARG A 364 6.87 10.12 22.27
N ARG A 365 6.87 10.45 23.58
CA ARG A 365 7.91 11.27 24.20
C ARG A 365 9.29 10.58 24.09
N THR A 366 9.36 9.30 24.43
CA THR A 366 10.60 8.52 24.30
C THR A 366 11.14 8.50 22.88
N LEU A 367 10.26 8.36 21.88
CA LEU A 367 10.64 8.38 20.47
C LEU A 367 11.08 9.78 20.00
N SER A 368 10.50 10.85 20.57
CA SER A 368 10.92 12.22 20.30
C SER A 368 12.30 12.52 20.89
N ASP A 369 12.53 12.15 22.15
CA ASP A 369 13.81 12.35 22.86
C ASP A 369 14.95 11.61 22.17
N ASN A 370 14.66 10.40 21.67
CA ASN A 370 15.60 9.51 21.00
C ASN A 370 15.57 9.61 19.47
N LEU A 371 14.96 10.67 18.92
CA LEU A 371 14.84 10.84 17.48
C LEU A 371 16.21 10.93 16.80
N THR A 372 16.39 10.18 15.71
CA THR A 372 17.63 10.24 14.92
C THR A 372 17.86 11.64 14.34
N GLN A 373 19.13 12.07 14.31
CA GLN A 373 19.52 13.41 13.84
C GLN A 373 18.96 13.72 12.44
N ASN A 374 18.93 12.74 11.54
CA ASN A 374 18.44 12.92 10.16
C ASN A 374 16.92 13.15 10.05
N ALA A 375 16.16 12.83 11.09
CA ALA A 375 14.73 13.13 11.18
C ALA A 375 14.44 14.45 11.92
N ARG A 376 15.41 15.03 12.64
CA ARG A 376 15.22 16.27 13.42
C ARG A 376 15.03 17.48 12.51
N LEU A 377 14.12 18.35 12.92
CA LEU A 377 13.87 19.65 12.30
C LEU A 377 13.93 20.71 13.40
N ALA A 378 14.85 21.67 13.24
CA ALA A 378 15.07 22.70 14.24
C ALA A 378 13.78 23.50 14.52
N GLY A 379 13.44 23.66 15.79
CA GLY A 379 12.25 24.39 16.23
C GLY A 379 10.94 23.60 16.14
N TYR A 380 10.98 22.30 15.75
CA TYR A 380 9.75 21.50 15.62
C TYR A 380 9.83 20.21 16.42
N SER A 381 8.71 19.85 17.05
CA SER A 381 8.56 18.55 17.69
C SER A 381 8.26 17.49 16.63
N LEU A 382 9.12 16.48 16.56
CA LEU A 382 8.96 15.30 15.73
C LEU A 382 9.23 14.04 16.54
N SER A 383 8.59 12.95 16.21
CA SER A 383 8.73 11.67 16.91
C SER A 383 8.71 10.52 15.90
N GLY A 384 9.48 9.48 16.15
CA GLY A 384 9.45 8.31 15.27
C GLY A 384 10.59 7.32 15.51
N LYS A 385 10.49 6.20 14.80
CA LYS A 385 11.40 5.06 14.89
C LYS A 385 11.89 4.65 13.51
N THR A 386 13.18 4.45 13.41
CA THR A 386 13.82 3.87 12.23
C THR A 386 13.65 2.36 12.19
N GLY A 387 13.58 1.81 11.00
CA GLY A 387 13.72 0.39 10.72
C GLY A 387 14.71 0.15 9.59
N THR A 388 15.36 -0.98 9.63
CA THR A 388 16.19 -1.50 8.55
C THR A 388 15.97 -3.00 8.55
N ALA A 389 15.42 -3.53 7.47
CA ALA A 389 15.15 -4.95 7.32
C ALA A 389 15.96 -5.51 6.17
N GLN A 390 16.57 -6.66 6.38
CA GLN A 390 17.16 -7.45 5.29
C GLN A 390 16.04 -8.10 4.48
N VAL A 391 16.19 -8.12 3.17
CA VAL A 391 15.22 -8.78 2.30
C VAL A 391 15.63 -10.24 2.12
N VAL A 392 14.65 -11.14 2.17
CA VAL A 392 14.86 -12.56 1.86
C VAL A 392 14.93 -12.71 0.33
N VAL A 393 16.04 -13.19 -0.17
CA VAL A 393 16.29 -13.53 -1.56
C VAL A 393 16.68 -14.99 -1.61
N ASP A 394 16.03 -15.79 -2.42
CA ASP A 394 16.26 -17.23 -2.56
C ASP A 394 16.26 -17.99 -1.21
N GLY A 395 15.30 -17.61 -0.33
CA GLY A 395 15.12 -18.25 0.98
C GLY A 395 16.16 -17.88 2.03
N ARG A 396 17.03 -16.89 1.79
CA ARG A 396 18.05 -16.43 2.73
C ARG A 396 18.03 -14.90 2.86
N TYR A 397 18.38 -14.39 4.04
CA TYR A 397 18.58 -12.95 4.21
C TYR A 397 19.73 -12.45 3.35
N SER A 398 19.42 -11.50 2.47
CA SER A 398 20.40 -10.84 1.61
C SER A 398 21.38 -9.99 2.44
N ARG A 399 22.63 -9.94 2.03
CA ARG A 399 23.65 -9.05 2.62
C ARG A 399 23.72 -7.69 1.89
N SER A 400 23.01 -7.53 0.78
CA SER A 400 23.07 -6.34 -0.08
C SER A 400 21.71 -5.71 -0.35
N VAL A 401 20.60 -6.42 -0.16
CA VAL A 401 19.26 -5.92 -0.39
C VAL A 401 18.58 -5.64 0.96
N PHE A 402 18.23 -4.37 1.18
CA PHE A 402 17.61 -3.90 2.40
C PHE A 402 16.35 -3.09 2.09
N THR A 403 15.45 -3.06 3.06
CA THR A 403 14.36 -2.08 3.10
C THR A 403 14.66 -1.09 4.23
N ALA A 404 14.77 0.18 3.89
CA ALA A 404 14.92 1.27 4.83
C ALA A 404 13.55 1.82 5.22
N LEU A 405 13.25 1.89 6.51
CA LEU A 405 11.95 2.27 7.05
C LEU A 405 12.07 3.43 8.04
N PHE A 406 11.04 4.26 8.07
CA PHE A 406 10.79 5.22 9.13
C PHE A 406 9.29 5.30 9.39
N ALA A 407 8.88 5.20 10.64
CA ALA A 407 7.50 5.41 11.09
C ALA A 407 7.48 6.47 12.17
N GLY A 408 6.68 7.51 12.01
CA GLY A 408 6.68 8.65 12.94
C GLY A 408 5.42 9.50 12.90
N PHE A 409 5.42 10.53 13.72
CA PHE A 409 4.27 11.40 13.98
C PHE A 409 4.62 12.87 13.73
N VAL A 410 3.68 13.64 13.19
CA VAL A 410 3.85 15.05 12.87
C VAL A 410 2.62 15.84 13.35
N PRO A 411 2.75 16.81 14.28
CA PRO A 411 3.84 17.01 15.23
C PRO A 411 4.12 15.78 16.11
N GLY A 412 5.25 15.75 16.82
CA GLY A 412 5.64 14.62 17.66
C GLY A 412 4.88 14.53 18.99
N ASP A 413 4.54 15.65 19.56
CA ASP A 413 3.83 15.82 20.84
C ASP A 413 2.30 15.69 20.68
N GLU A 414 1.72 16.43 19.73
CA GLU A 414 0.29 16.41 19.40
C GLU A 414 0.08 15.97 17.95
N PRO A 415 0.15 14.67 17.66
CA PRO A 415 0.13 14.17 16.30
C PRO A 415 -1.14 14.52 15.54
N ARG A 416 -0.99 15.21 14.40
CA ARG A 416 -2.06 15.41 13.42
C ARG A 416 -2.06 14.28 12.40
N VAL A 417 -0.86 13.78 12.05
CA VAL A 417 -0.71 12.67 11.12
C VAL A 417 0.35 11.67 11.59
N THR A 418 0.16 10.44 11.17
CA THR A 418 1.17 9.38 11.18
C THR A 418 1.75 9.26 9.78
N VAL A 419 3.08 9.21 9.67
CA VAL A 419 3.80 9.09 8.41
C VAL A 419 4.71 7.87 8.44
N VAL A 420 4.53 6.97 7.48
CA VAL A 420 5.43 5.82 7.27
C VAL A 420 6.09 5.94 5.91
N VAL A 421 7.41 5.82 5.89
CA VAL A 421 8.23 5.81 4.68
C VAL A 421 8.94 4.47 4.58
N ALA A 422 8.83 3.82 3.42
CA ALA A 422 9.55 2.60 3.06
C ALA A 422 10.33 2.84 1.77
N VAL A 423 11.62 2.50 1.77
CA VAL A 423 12.50 2.60 0.59
C VAL A 423 13.18 1.26 0.39
N PHE A 424 12.92 0.66 -0.75
CA PHE A 424 13.41 -0.66 -1.08
C PHE A 424 14.70 -0.59 -1.88
N HIS A 425 15.69 -1.39 -1.44
CA HIS A 425 16.96 -1.60 -2.11
C HIS A 425 17.66 -0.28 -2.49
N PRO A 426 17.89 0.63 -1.53
CA PRO A 426 18.75 1.78 -1.79
C PRO A 426 20.14 1.28 -2.19
N LYS A 427 20.74 1.90 -3.21
CA LYS A 427 22.06 1.50 -3.74
C LYS A 427 23.18 2.25 -3.02
N GLY A 428 24.33 1.57 -2.86
CA GLY A 428 25.51 2.17 -2.27
C GLY A 428 25.59 2.02 -0.74
N PRO A 429 26.45 2.80 -0.06
CA PRO A 429 26.80 2.58 1.35
C PRO A 429 25.72 3.05 2.34
N ARG A 430 24.72 3.82 1.89
CA ARG A 430 23.64 4.32 2.74
C ARG A 430 22.40 3.48 2.54
N PHE A 431 22.10 2.58 3.46
CA PHE A 431 20.96 1.68 3.40
C PHE A 431 20.14 1.63 4.70
N HIS A 432 20.62 2.26 5.78
CA HIS A 432 19.88 2.28 7.04
C HIS A 432 18.70 3.26 7.00
N GLY A 433 17.60 2.91 7.69
CA GLY A 433 16.41 3.75 7.81
C GLY A 433 16.72 5.18 8.26
N ALA A 434 17.69 5.36 9.17
CA ALA A 434 18.14 6.67 9.62
C ALA A 434 18.80 7.52 8.52
N GLN A 435 19.41 6.89 7.52
CA GLN A 435 20.12 7.57 6.44
C GLN A 435 19.27 7.78 5.18
N VAL A 436 18.25 6.96 5.00
CA VAL A 436 17.44 6.89 3.77
C VAL A 436 16.02 7.37 4.01
N ALA A 437 15.26 6.71 4.89
CA ALA A 437 13.85 6.99 5.12
C ALA A 437 13.61 8.21 6.04
N ALA A 438 14.46 8.41 7.05
CA ALA A 438 14.34 9.54 7.99
C ALA A 438 14.45 10.93 7.32
N PRO A 439 15.36 11.17 6.35
CA PRO A 439 15.39 12.44 5.61
C PRO A 439 14.12 12.70 4.79
N ILE A 440 13.51 11.66 4.21
CA ILE A 440 12.26 11.76 3.46
C ILE A 440 11.12 12.15 4.42
N TYR A 441 11.02 11.46 5.57
CA TYR A 441 10.06 11.81 6.62
C TYR A 441 10.22 13.26 7.07
N ARG A 442 11.46 13.72 7.33
CA ARG A 442 11.73 15.11 7.72
C ARG A 442 11.29 16.12 6.67
N ASP A 443 11.51 15.83 5.39
CA ASP A 443 11.09 16.70 4.28
C ASP A 443 9.57 16.78 4.19
N ILE A 444 8.85 15.65 4.33
CA ILE A 444 7.38 15.64 4.43
C ILE A 444 6.94 16.49 5.62
N ALA A 445 7.50 16.25 6.81
CA ALA A 445 7.13 16.99 8.03
C ALA A 445 7.34 18.50 7.90
N ALA A 446 8.49 18.94 7.36
CA ALA A 446 8.80 20.35 7.17
C ALA A 446 7.75 21.07 6.29
N ARG A 447 7.31 20.40 5.22
CA ARG A 447 6.31 20.93 4.31
C ARG A 447 4.90 20.91 4.91
N LEU A 448 4.58 19.88 5.72
CA LEU A 448 3.32 19.83 6.44
C LEU A 448 3.23 20.94 7.49
N PHE A 449 4.29 21.25 8.22
CA PHE A 449 4.33 22.40 9.13
C PHE A 449 4.09 23.71 8.38
N ALA A 450 4.74 23.89 7.23
CA ALA A 450 4.52 25.06 6.38
C ALA A 450 3.06 25.14 5.87
N LEU A 451 2.50 24.02 5.40
CA LEU A 451 1.11 23.94 4.95
C LEU A 451 0.12 24.30 6.06
N TRP A 452 0.39 23.87 7.29
CA TRP A 452 -0.49 24.15 8.44
C TRP A 452 -0.23 25.49 9.11
N GLY A 453 0.74 26.27 8.64
CA GLY A 453 1.11 27.56 9.24
C GLY A 453 1.64 27.43 10.68
N ILE A 454 2.26 26.28 11.02
CA ILE A 454 2.83 26.07 12.35
C ILE A 454 4.25 26.66 12.35
N PRO A 455 4.52 27.71 13.16
CA PRO A 455 5.86 28.29 13.24
C PRO A 455 6.80 27.41 14.07
N PRO A 456 8.13 27.55 13.88
CA PRO A 456 9.10 26.89 14.76
C PRO A 456 9.03 27.49 16.17
N SER A 457 9.18 26.63 17.20
CA SER A 457 9.32 27.07 18.58
C SER A 457 10.63 27.82 18.78
N LEU A 458 10.58 28.98 19.41
CA LEU A 458 11.74 29.83 19.69
C LEU A 458 12.66 29.24 20.81
N ASP A 459 12.15 28.29 21.60
CA ASP A 459 12.86 27.73 22.77
C ASP A 459 13.88 26.61 22.44
N SER A 460 14.10 26.29 21.16
CA SER A 460 15.02 25.26 20.74
C SER A 460 16.46 25.76 20.51
N SER A 461 16.98 26.63 21.39
CA SER A 461 18.43 26.85 21.47
C SER A 461 19.09 25.53 21.91
N PRO A 462 20.11 25.02 21.20
CA PRO A 462 20.86 23.87 21.69
C PRO A 462 21.45 24.29 23.06
N THR A 463 21.13 23.50 24.09
CA THR A 463 21.72 23.64 25.42
C THR A 463 23.21 23.79 25.25
N ARG A 464 23.73 25.02 25.42
CA ARG A 464 25.17 25.29 25.56
C ARG A 464 25.63 24.43 26.71
N GLY A 465 26.46 23.44 26.41
CA GLY A 465 27.16 22.72 27.42
C GLY A 465 27.78 23.75 28.36
N ARG A 466 27.40 23.72 29.63
CA ARG A 466 28.17 24.37 30.69
C ARG A 466 29.61 23.88 30.56
N LEU A 467 30.45 24.75 30.06
CA LEU A 467 31.87 24.68 30.35
C LEU A 467 32.01 24.98 31.85
N ASP A 468 32.02 23.94 32.66
CA ASP A 468 32.51 24.06 34.03
C ASP A 468 34.01 24.33 33.96
N SER A 469 34.34 25.60 34.13
CA SER A 469 35.63 26.05 34.55
C SER A 469 35.86 25.57 35.97
N ARG A 470 36.72 24.56 36.14
CA ARG A 470 37.79 24.52 37.18
C ARG A 470 38.67 23.29 36.97
#